data_a2efe07488fcc0a9674a0fb92f018a81
#
_entry.id   a2efe07488fcc0a9674a0fb92f018a81
#
_cell.length_a   1.000
_cell.length_b   1.000
_cell.length_c   1.000
_cell.angle_alpha   90.00
_cell.angle_beta   90.00
_cell.angle_gamma   90.00
#
_symmetry.space_group_name_H-M   'P 1'
#
loop_
_entity.id
_entity.type
_entity.pdbx_description
1 polymer ?
#
loop_
_entity_poly.entity_id
_entity_poly.type
_entity_poly.pdbx_seq_one_letter_code
_entity_poly.pdbx_strand_id
1 'polypeptide(L)'
;KTYGLSDPISITYYTSDADKPEKTLYIGGQNPTKSSFYVMQDDDDHVYLADANTAGYLYVTKTQMRYRYLMDDKSSDILKLTLQRNGETVYTFEDTSGNSDYKLTEPLKTPIAVNNANLSTLFIQLTELEADDFGDSDVTEDKYAEYGFDKPAYTFQFTQATGEVTTLLVQDFDPLTSSYVDCLHKETNEILKLDSSYLGFLQKNASDYMDDTVCYFSISEVSALTMQYHGSFNDKTIDIDDSFTFDDASTTYSCNGKSFNSDDTELTEAFKTFYTALSEISYESLDTSAQAPADTEPALRLEYTMLDGSTHVADLVKKDDNTYWAFIDGEFTHAVVRQRALSGEDKVLETYTAFQKLLESAAA
;
A
#
# COMPACT_ATOMS: atom_id res chain seq x y z
N LYS A 1 -13.41 54.07 -6.03
CA LYS A 1 -14.18 52.97 -6.70
C LYS A 1 -13.45 52.42 -7.92
N THR A 2 -12.65 53.21 -8.64
CA THR A 2 -12.04 52.82 -9.91
C THR A 2 -10.90 51.80 -9.78
N TYR A 3 -10.24 51.73 -8.62
CA TYR A 3 -9.05 50.90 -8.38
C TYR A 3 -9.30 49.72 -7.42
N GLY A 4 -10.54 49.49 -7.02
CA GLY A 4 -10.87 48.45 -6.02
C GLY A 4 -10.40 48.76 -4.58
N LEU A 5 -9.95 49.97 -4.32
CA LEU A 5 -9.49 50.44 -2.99
C LEU A 5 -10.61 50.88 -2.05
N SER A 6 -11.87 50.62 -2.38
CA SER A 6 -13.01 50.88 -1.46
C SER A 6 -13.20 49.75 -0.43
N ASP A 7 -12.71 48.57 -0.75
CA ASP A 7 -12.68 47.37 0.10
C ASP A 7 -11.38 46.59 -0.22
N PRO A 8 -10.24 47.15 0.19
CA PRO A 8 -8.94 46.57 -0.14
C PRO A 8 -8.56 45.44 0.79
N ILE A 9 -7.68 44.54 0.33
CA ILE A 9 -6.89 43.75 1.27
C ILE A 9 -5.91 44.73 1.94
N SER A 10 -5.81 44.65 3.26
CA SER A 10 -4.87 45.46 4.04
C SER A 10 -3.82 44.59 4.70
N ILE A 11 -2.56 44.97 4.53
CA ILE A 11 -1.42 44.31 5.13
C ILE A 11 -0.66 45.32 5.98
N THR A 12 -0.66 45.10 7.29
CA THR A 12 0.11 45.90 8.22
C THR A 12 1.47 45.25 8.44
N TYR A 13 2.54 46.03 8.29
CA TYR A 13 3.92 45.59 8.51
C TYR A 13 4.64 46.58 9.41
N TYR A 14 5.61 46.08 10.15
CA TYR A 14 6.38 46.85 11.10
C TYR A 14 7.78 47.12 10.54
N THR A 15 8.22 48.35 10.67
CA THR A 15 9.53 48.81 10.23
C THR A 15 10.40 49.20 11.38
N SER A 16 11.72 49.39 11.14
CA SER A 16 12.65 49.91 12.10
C SER A 16 12.62 51.45 12.25
N ASP A 17 11.73 52.13 11.51
CA ASP A 17 11.53 53.57 11.62
C ASP A 17 10.85 53.90 12.95
N ALA A 18 11.56 54.65 13.84
CA ALA A 18 11.07 54.99 15.17
C ALA A 18 9.87 55.96 15.14
N ASP A 19 9.74 56.79 14.11
CA ASP A 19 8.68 57.77 13.96
C ASP A 19 7.40 57.16 13.32
N LYS A 20 7.57 56.11 12.53
CA LYS A 20 6.45 55.36 11.90
C LYS A 20 6.74 53.85 11.87
N PRO A 21 6.69 53.22 13.04
CA PRO A 21 7.04 51.79 13.14
C PRO A 21 6.02 50.88 12.44
N GLU A 22 4.77 51.35 12.26
CA GLU A 22 3.69 50.60 11.65
C GLU A 22 3.28 51.28 10.35
N LYS A 23 3.15 50.48 9.28
CA LYS A 23 2.68 50.94 7.98
C LYS A 23 1.68 49.93 7.41
N THR A 24 0.69 50.43 6.68
CA THR A 24 -0.33 49.60 6.05
C THR A 24 -0.30 49.76 4.55
N LEU A 25 -0.21 48.65 3.85
CA LEU A 25 -0.34 48.53 2.39
C LEU A 25 -1.76 48.10 2.07
N TYR A 26 -2.47 48.84 1.24
CA TYR A 26 -3.77 48.52 0.71
C TYR A 26 -3.65 47.98 -0.70
N ILE A 27 -4.20 46.78 -0.96
CA ILE A 27 -4.16 46.14 -2.28
C ILE A 27 -5.61 46.11 -2.80
N GLY A 28 -5.84 46.81 -3.90
CA GLY A 28 -7.11 46.90 -4.61
C GLY A 28 -7.25 45.86 -5.71
N GLY A 29 -8.04 46.18 -6.74
CA GLY A 29 -8.28 45.32 -7.89
C GLY A 29 -7.08 45.23 -8.86
N GLN A 30 -7.19 44.30 -9.79
CA GLN A 30 -6.27 44.23 -10.92
C GLN A 30 -6.54 45.31 -11.96
N ASN A 31 -5.51 45.71 -12.69
CA ASN A 31 -5.68 46.58 -13.87
C ASN A 31 -6.39 45.80 -15.01
N PRO A 32 -6.87 46.49 -16.05
CA PRO A 32 -7.63 45.88 -17.15
C PRO A 32 -6.86 44.77 -17.90
N THR A 33 -5.54 44.81 -17.90
CA THR A 33 -4.69 43.81 -18.54
C THR A 33 -4.34 42.63 -17.61
N LYS A 34 -4.79 42.68 -16.35
CA LYS A 34 -4.48 41.69 -15.30
C LYS A 34 -2.99 41.51 -15.02
N SER A 35 -2.15 42.43 -15.46
CA SER A 35 -0.70 42.39 -15.26
C SER A 35 -0.22 43.01 -13.96
N SER A 36 -1.07 43.79 -13.27
CA SER A 36 -0.72 44.51 -12.03
C SER A 36 -1.93 44.72 -11.15
N PHE A 37 -1.70 44.85 -9.85
CA PHE A 37 -2.68 45.29 -8.85
C PHE A 37 -2.50 46.78 -8.56
N TYR A 38 -3.59 47.48 -8.28
CA TYR A 38 -3.55 48.82 -7.71
C TYR A 38 -3.22 48.72 -6.22
N VAL A 39 -2.19 49.43 -5.79
CA VAL A 39 -1.75 49.45 -4.38
C VAL A 39 -1.61 50.86 -3.87
N MET A 40 -1.85 51.08 -2.58
CA MET A 40 -1.71 52.37 -1.90
C MET A 40 -1.15 52.11 -0.50
N GLN A 41 -0.33 53.04 0.01
CA GLN A 41 0.20 52.98 1.36
C GLN A 41 -0.56 54.00 2.22
N ASP A 42 -0.73 53.77 3.52
CA ASP A 42 -1.52 54.58 4.46
C ASP A 42 -0.98 56.00 4.63
N ASP A 43 0.27 56.26 4.33
CA ASP A 43 0.91 57.57 4.43
C ASP A 43 1.15 58.25 3.07
N ASP A 44 0.56 57.71 1.99
CA ASP A 44 0.71 58.22 0.64
C ASP A 44 -0.61 58.17 -0.14
N ASP A 45 -1.07 59.32 -0.63
CA ASP A 45 -2.30 59.46 -1.40
C ASP A 45 -2.19 58.96 -2.84
N HIS A 46 -1.00 58.49 -3.26
CA HIS A 46 -0.80 57.97 -4.62
C HIS A 46 -1.19 56.51 -4.72
N VAL A 47 -1.77 56.17 -5.88
CA VAL A 47 -2.05 54.78 -6.24
C VAL A 47 -0.95 54.28 -7.19
N TYR A 48 -0.31 53.19 -6.82
CA TYR A 48 0.75 52.57 -7.58
C TYR A 48 0.25 51.29 -8.27
N LEU A 49 1.04 50.81 -9.21
CA LEU A 49 0.86 49.50 -9.84
C LEU A 49 1.95 48.56 -9.31
N ALA A 50 1.54 47.51 -8.66
CA ALA A 50 2.43 46.41 -8.29
C ALA A 50 2.25 45.26 -9.29
N ASP A 51 3.34 44.67 -9.75
CA ASP A 51 3.34 43.54 -10.65
C ASP A 51 2.48 42.37 -10.09
N ALA A 52 1.65 41.77 -10.95
CA ALA A 52 0.69 40.76 -10.53
C ALA A 52 1.35 39.51 -9.91
N ASN A 53 2.54 39.12 -10.37
CA ASN A 53 3.24 37.97 -9.79
C ASN A 53 3.75 38.31 -8.38
N THR A 54 4.30 39.52 -8.19
CA THR A 54 4.81 39.96 -6.89
C THR A 54 3.67 40.25 -5.91
N ALA A 55 2.66 41.00 -6.32
CA ALA A 55 1.52 41.32 -5.46
C ALA A 55 0.59 40.13 -5.24
N GLY A 56 0.59 39.14 -6.14
CA GLY A 56 -0.14 37.89 -6.01
C GLY A 56 0.22 37.10 -4.76
N TYR A 57 1.48 37.14 -4.34
CA TYR A 57 1.92 36.51 -3.07
C TYR A 57 1.29 37.14 -1.83
N LEU A 58 0.79 38.36 -1.93
CA LEU A 58 0.09 39.07 -0.85
C LEU A 58 -1.44 38.88 -0.91
N TYR A 59 -1.92 38.31 -2.02
CA TYR A 59 -3.34 38.03 -2.27
C TYR A 59 -3.69 36.58 -1.91
N VAL A 60 -3.22 36.15 -0.73
CA VAL A 60 -3.43 34.80 -0.24
C VAL A 60 -4.63 34.73 0.69
N THR A 61 -5.39 33.66 0.57
CA THR A 61 -6.49 33.39 1.50
C THR A 61 -5.94 32.83 2.83
N LYS A 62 -6.78 32.90 3.89
CA LYS A 62 -6.45 32.26 5.18
C LYS A 62 -6.09 30.77 4.99
N THR A 63 -6.84 30.07 4.12
CA THR A 63 -6.61 28.67 3.76
C THR A 63 -5.22 28.45 3.17
N GLN A 64 -4.80 29.31 2.22
CA GLN A 64 -3.48 29.20 1.58
C GLN A 64 -2.30 29.50 2.53
N MET A 65 -2.56 30.21 3.63
CA MET A 65 -1.54 30.50 4.65
C MET A 65 -1.44 29.44 5.73
N ARG A 66 -2.39 28.51 5.78
CA ARG A 66 -2.39 27.42 6.75
C ARG A 66 -1.50 26.29 6.28
N TYR A 67 -0.94 25.56 7.23
CA TYR A 67 -0.37 24.26 6.95
C TYR A 67 -1.50 23.32 6.51
N ARG A 68 -1.32 22.63 5.39
CA ARG A 68 -2.38 21.89 4.71
C ARG A 68 -2.15 20.39 4.69
N TYR A 69 -0.90 19.95 4.89
CA TYR A 69 -0.58 18.53 4.90
C TYR A 69 -1.05 17.85 6.18
N LEU A 70 -1.50 16.61 6.04
CA LEU A 70 -1.93 15.80 7.18
C LEU A 70 -0.75 15.20 7.94
N MET A 71 0.42 15.16 7.32
CA MET A 71 1.67 14.69 7.91
C MET A 71 2.77 15.72 7.68
N ASP A 72 3.54 16.01 8.72
CA ASP A 72 4.73 16.85 8.63
C ASP A 72 5.97 16.06 8.18
N ASP A 73 5.94 14.74 8.34
CA ASP A 73 7.08 13.87 8.31
C ASP A 73 7.10 12.90 7.13
N LYS A 74 8.21 12.17 7.04
CA LYS A 74 8.49 11.22 5.96
C LYS A 74 7.64 9.96 6.10
N SER A 75 7.36 9.32 4.99
CA SER A 75 6.61 8.04 4.93
C SER A 75 7.20 6.93 5.81
N SER A 76 8.51 6.97 6.09
CA SER A 76 9.19 6.01 6.96
C SER A 76 8.87 6.16 8.45
N ASP A 77 8.18 7.21 8.85
CA ASP A 77 7.90 7.51 10.25
C ASP A 77 6.53 6.98 10.72
N ILE A 78 5.79 6.31 9.86
CA ILE A 78 4.52 5.65 10.22
C ILE A 78 4.83 4.32 10.90
N LEU A 79 4.39 4.14 12.15
CA LEU A 79 4.53 2.87 12.88
C LEU A 79 3.31 1.98 12.75
N LYS A 80 2.13 2.58 12.66
CA LYS A 80 0.88 1.84 12.58
C LYS A 80 -0.12 2.58 11.71
N LEU A 81 -0.88 1.81 10.95
CA LEU A 81 -1.93 2.33 10.08
C LEU A 81 -3.14 1.40 10.12
N THR A 82 -4.32 1.96 10.39
CA THR A 82 -5.58 1.22 10.46
C THR A 82 -6.62 1.84 9.55
N LEU A 83 -7.29 1.01 8.76
CA LEU A 83 -8.49 1.37 8.04
C LEU A 83 -9.69 0.58 8.58
N GLN A 84 -10.76 1.29 8.90
CA GLN A 84 -12.07 0.72 9.14
C GLN A 84 -13.05 1.20 8.06
N ARG A 85 -13.96 0.33 7.66
CA ARG A 85 -15.04 0.63 6.72
C ARG A 85 -16.38 0.25 7.39
N ASN A 86 -17.27 1.23 7.53
CA ASN A 86 -18.55 1.07 8.25
C ASN A 86 -18.36 0.50 9.68
N GLY A 87 -17.29 0.88 10.35
CA GLY A 87 -16.96 0.43 11.71
C GLY A 87 -16.27 -0.93 11.81
N GLU A 88 -16.07 -1.65 10.70
CA GLU A 88 -15.35 -2.93 10.68
C GLU A 88 -13.90 -2.71 10.21
N THR A 89 -12.93 -3.30 10.90
CA THR A 89 -11.52 -3.22 10.53
C THR A 89 -11.28 -3.97 9.22
N VAL A 90 -10.81 -3.24 8.21
CA VAL A 90 -10.42 -3.78 6.90
C VAL A 90 -8.99 -4.30 6.98
N TYR A 91 -8.09 -3.50 7.58
CA TYR A 91 -6.71 -3.87 7.85
C TYR A 91 -6.08 -2.98 8.93
N THR A 92 -5.11 -3.53 9.61
CA THR A 92 -4.11 -2.80 10.41
C THR A 92 -2.73 -3.29 10.01
N PHE A 93 -1.90 -2.37 9.56
CA PHE A 93 -0.47 -2.59 9.32
C PHE A 93 0.33 -2.00 10.47
N GLU A 94 1.32 -2.74 10.98
CA GLU A 94 2.12 -2.31 12.11
C GLU A 94 3.59 -2.73 11.89
N ASP A 95 4.51 -1.78 12.11
CA ASP A 95 5.94 -2.10 12.22
C ASP A 95 6.22 -2.77 13.56
N THR A 96 6.32 -4.08 13.56
CA THR A 96 6.48 -4.90 14.76
C THR A 96 7.92 -4.92 15.28
N SER A 97 8.87 -4.49 14.47
CA SER A 97 10.31 -4.58 14.77
C SER A 97 10.99 -3.22 14.97
N GLY A 98 10.35 -2.12 14.54
CA GLY A 98 10.95 -0.78 14.48
C GLY A 98 11.97 -0.60 13.35
N ASN A 99 11.99 -1.52 12.37
CA ASN A 99 12.91 -1.52 11.24
C ASN A 99 12.19 -1.46 9.88
N SER A 100 10.96 -0.93 9.86
CA SER A 100 10.08 -0.92 8.69
C SER A 100 9.68 -2.32 8.20
N ASP A 101 9.66 -3.32 9.10
CA ASP A 101 9.14 -4.66 8.84
C ASP A 101 7.66 -4.71 9.23
N TYR A 102 6.82 -4.25 8.32
CA TYR A 102 5.38 -4.17 8.54
C TYR A 102 4.72 -5.53 8.39
N LYS A 103 3.75 -5.78 9.26
CA LYS A 103 2.88 -6.95 9.23
C LYS A 103 1.42 -6.51 9.17
N LEU A 104 0.59 -7.29 8.51
CA LEU A 104 -0.87 -7.21 8.67
C LEU A 104 -1.22 -7.89 9.99
N THR A 105 -1.67 -7.09 10.98
CA THR A 105 -1.96 -7.55 12.34
C THR A 105 -3.44 -7.72 12.61
N GLU A 106 -4.29 -6.95 11.94
CA GLU A 106 -5.75 -7.07 12.04
C GLU A 106 -6.39 -7.12 10.66
N PRO A 107 -7.48 -7.87 10.50
CA PRO A 107 -8.26 -8.62 11.51
C PRO A 107 -7.73 -10.03 11.79
N LEU A 108 -6.47 -10.31 11.53
CA LEU A 108 -5.87 -11.64 11.68
C LEU A 108 -5.48 -11.93 13.12
N LYS A 109 -5.45 -13.22 13.50
CA LYS A 109 -4.92 -13.66 14.78
C LYS A 109 -3.40 -13.78 14.77
N THR A 110 -2.84 -14.18 13.63
CA THR A 110 -1.41 -14.32 13.41
C THR A 110 -1.00 -13.26 12.39
N PRO A 111 -0.05 -12.37 12.71
CA PRO A 111 0.44 -11.37 11.78
C PRO A 111 1.11 -12.00 10.56
N ILE A 112 0.81 -11.51 9.36
CA ILE A 112 1.41 -11.98 8.11
C ILE A 112 2.19 -10.85 7.41
N ALA A 113 3.16 -11.25 6.60
CA ALA A 113 4.00 -10.33 5.84
C ALA A 113 3.18 -9.54 4.80
N VAL A 114 3.62 -8.31 4.53
CA VAL A 114 3.03 -7.43 3.51
C VAL A 114 4.04 -7.15 2.40
N ASN A 115 3.55 -6.79 1.23
CA ASN A 115 4.39 -6.26 0.16
C ASN A 115 4.83 -4.84 0.52
N ASN A 116 6.07 -4.70 0.94
CA ASN A 116 6.62 -3.42 1.39
C ASN A 116 6.62 -2.35 0.29
N ALA A 117 6.70 -2.71 -0.99
CA ALA A 117 6.65 -1.75 -2.09
C ALA A 117 5.24 -1.15 -2.25
N ASN A 118 4.19 -1.99 -2.16
CA ASN A 118 2.81 -1.54 -2.21
C ASN A 118 2.46 -0.68 -1.00
N LEU A 119 2.91 -1.07 0.19
CA LEU A 119 2.69 -0.31 1.41
C LEU A 119 3.45 1.02 1.41
N SER A 120 4.70 1.05 0.91
CA SER A 120 5.47 2.28 0.75
C SER A 120 4.80 3.26 -0.20
N THR A 121 4.14 2.78 -1.26
CA THR A 121 3.35 3.62 -2.16
C THR A 121 2.19 4.31 -1.42
N LEU A 122 1.49 3.59 -0.54
CA LEU A 122 0.47 4.17 0.33
C LEU A 122 1.06 5.25 1.25
N PHE A 123 2.19 4.98 1.89
CA PHE A 123 2.83 5.93 2.80
C PHE A 123 3.27 7.21 2.08
N ILE A 124 3.79 7.10 0.86
CA ILE A 124 4.12 8.27 0.04
C ILE A 124 2.85 9.09 -0.25
N GLN A 125 1.74 8.43 -0.63
CA GLN A 125 0.47 9.13 -0.87
C GLN A 125 -0.02 9.89 0.38
N LEU A 126 0.20 9.34 1.58
CA LEU A 126 -0.19 10.01 2.83
C LEU A 126 0.64 11.26 3.11
N THR A 127 1.94 11.29 2.75
CA THR A 127 2.78 12.48 2.90
C THR A 127 2.39 13.60 1.93
N GLU A 128 1.74 13.25 0.82
CA GLU A 128 1.26 14.20 -0.18
C GLU A 128 -0.20 14.62 0.05
N LEU A 129 -0.88 13.99 1.03
CA LEU A 129 -2.28 14.27 1.31
C LEU A 129 -2.42 15.63 2.00
N GLU A 130 -3.00 16.57 1.28
CA GLU A 130 -3.22 17.94 1.76
C GLU A 130 -4.70 18.34 1.71
N ALA A 131 -5.10 19.23 2.60
CA ALA A 131 -6.42 19.83 2.57
C ALA A 131 -6.50 20.92 1.49
N ASP A 132 -7.43 20.79 0.55
CA ASP A 132 -7.72 21.84 -0.43
C ASP A 132 -8.40 23.05 0.21
N ASP A 133 -9.24 22.78 1.20
CA ASP A 133 -9.90 23.82 1.98
C ASP A 133 -10.23 23.30 3.39
N PHE A 134 -10.65 24.21 4.27
CA PHE A 134 -11.05 23.95 5.63
C PHE A 134 -12.50 24.34 5.84
N GLY A 135 -13.28 23.45 6.44
CA GLY A 135 -14.65 23.68 6.84
C GLY A 135 -14.77 24.23 8.27
N ASP A 136 -15.83 23.81 8.95
CA ASP A 136 -16.09 24.22 10.32
C ASP A 136 -15.03 23.63 11.28
N SER A 137 -14.69 24.42 12.29
CA SER A 137 -13.85 24.04 13.43
C SER A 137 -14.71 23.82 14.68
N ASP A 138 -14.13 23.21 15.71
CA ASP A 138 -14.83 22.86 16.96
C ASP A 138 -15.98 21.85 16.76
N VAL A 139 -15.83 20.93 15.81
CA VAL A 139 -16.77 19.84 15.54
C VAL A 139 -16.47 18.68 16.48
N THR A 140 -16.93 18.82 17.71
CA THR A 140 -16.76 17.83 18.79
C THR A 140 -17.75 16.66 18.66
N GLU A 141 -17.54 15.55 19.39
CA GLU A 141 -18.33 14.31 19.25
C GLU A 141 -19.85 14.49 19.40
N ASP A 142 -20.28 15.45 20.20
CA ASP A 142 -21.71 15.82 20.35
C ASP A 142 -22.33 16.41 19.08
N LYS A 143 -21.51 16.90 18.16
CA LYS A 143 -21.93 17.46 16.87
C LYS A 143 -21.78 16.50 15.70
N TYR A 144 -21.13 15.35 15.87
CA TYR A 144 -20.85 14.43 14.76
C TYR A 144 -22.09 14.04 13.95
N ALA A 145 -23.25 13.83 14.62
CA ALA A 145 -24.49 13.50 13.93
C ALA A 145 -25.01 14.65 13.03
N GLU A 146 -24.75 15.92 13.39
CA GLU A 146 -25.13 17.09 12.60
C GLU A 146 -24.34 17.14 11.28
N TYR A 147 -23.06 16.73 11.33
CA TYR A 147 -22.15 16.75 10.18
C TYR A 147 -22.04 15.38 9.48
N GLY A 148 -22.75 14.35 9.97
CA GLY A 148 -22.73 13.00 9.37
C GLY A 148 -21.48 12.17 9.69
N PHE A 149 -20.78 12.49 10.77
CA PHE A 149 -19.59 11.76 11.24
C PHE A 149 -19.86 10.82 12.42
N ASP A 150 -21.11 10.68 12.86
CA ASP A 150 -21.50 9.70 13.89
C ASP A 150 -21.42 8.24 13.40
N LYS A 151 -21.52 8.05 12.09
CA LYS A 151 -21.34 6.78 11.39
C LYS A 151 -20.52 6.98 10.12
N PRO A 152 -19.24 7.25 10.24
CA PRO A 152 -18.40 7.49 9.07
C PRO A 152 -18.32 6.25 8.19
N ALA A 153 -18.30 6.43 6.87
CA ALA A 153 -18.08 5.33 5.94
C ALA A 153 -16.68 4.76 6.09
N TYR A 154 -15.70 5.62 6.38
CA TYR A 154 -14.32 5.20 6.66
C TYR A 154 -13.81 5.89 7.92
N THR A 155 -13.08 5.13 8.72
CA THR A 155 -12.18 5.66 9.76
C THR A 155 -10.77 5.26 9.40
N PHE A 156 -9.93 6.23 9.13
CA PHE A 156 -8.55 6.03 8.78
C PHE A 156 -7.66 6.64 9.86
N GLN A 157 -6.77 5.83 10.43
CA GLN A 157 -5.89 6.26 11.50
C GLN A 157 -4.46 5.83 11.23
N PHE A 158 -3.51 6.71 11.46
CA PHE A 158 -2.09 6.35 11.49
C PHE A 158 -1.40 6.94 12.71
N THR A 159 -0.35 6.25 13.17
CA THR A 159 0.50 6.63 14.29
C THR A 159 1.94 6.80 13.79
N GLN A 160 2.53 7.94 14.07
CA GLN A 160 3.90 8.25 13.69
C GLN A 160 4.90 7.82 14.78
N ALA A 161 6.19 7.74 14.43
CA ALA A 161 7.29 7.43 15.34
C ALA A 161 7.40 8.43 16.50
N THR A 162 6.92 9.66 16.32
CA THR A 162 6.79 10.67 17.36
C THR A 162 5.76 10.33 18.43
N GLY A 163 4.88 9.34 18.16
CA GLY A 163 3.72 9.02 18.96
C GLY A 163 2.48 9.85 18.60
N GLU A 164 2.58 10.73 17.63
CA GLU A 164 1.43 11.48 17.11
C GLU A 164 0.47 10.55 16.40
N VAL A 165 -0.82 10.76 16.64
CA VAL A 165 -1.92 10.01 16.03
C VAL A 165 -2.75 10.96 15.19
N THR A 166 -3.02 10.59 13.96
CA THR A 166 -3.95 11.29 13.08
C THR A 166 -5.12 10.37 12.76
N THR A 167 -6.33 10.83 13.00
CA THR A 167 -7.56 10.09 12.72
C THR A 167 -8.47 10.92 11.81
N LEU A 168 -8.81 10.36 10.66
CA LEU A 168 -9.78 10.93 9.73
C LEU A 168 -11.07 10.12 9.77
N LEU A 169 -12.19 10.80 10.05
CA LEU A 169 -13.51 10.27 9.81
C LEU A 169 -13.97 10.76 8.45
N VAL A 170 -14.27 9.86 7.53
CA VAL A 170 -14.55 10.18 6.13
C VAL A 170 -15.97 9.77 5.79
N GLN A 171 -16.73 10.66 5.16
CA GLN A 171 -18.06 10.37 4.65
C GLN A 171 -18.00 9.44 3.45
N ASP A 172 -19.14 8.83 3.10
CA ASP A 172 -19.24 8.04 1.86
C ASP A 172 -19.07 8.95 0.64
N PHE A 173 -18.34 8.44 -0.35
CA PHE A 173 -18.09 9.16 -1.61
C PHE A 173 -17.90 8.20 -2.77
N ASP A 174 -18.22 8.67 -3.96
CA ASP A 174 -17.91 7.97 -5.21
C ASP A 174 -16.68 8.64 -5.85
N PRO A 175 -15.53 7.94 -5.93
CA PRO A 175 -14.29 8.50 -6.48
C PRO A 175 -14.40 8.86 -7.97
N LEU A 176 -15.42 8.38 -8.69
CA LEU A 176 -15.63 8.70 -10.10
C LEU A 176 -16.43 10.00 -10.30
N THR A 177 -17.24 10.40 -9.31
CA THR A 177 -18.15 11.53 -9.44
C THR A 177 -17.91 12.65 -8.44
N SER A 178 -17.32 12.34 -7.28
CA SER A 178 -16.97 13.33 -6.26
C SER A 178 -15.64 13.99 -6.59
N SER A 179 -15.58 15.31 -6.66
CA SER A 179 -14.30 16.02 -6.78
C SER A 179 -13.62 16.18 -5.43
N TYR A 180 -14.41 16.39 -4.37
CA TYR A 180 -13.94 16.60 -3.00
C TYR A 180 -14.76 15.80 -2.01
N VAL A 181 -14.17 15.50 -0.88
CA VAL A 181 -14.81 14.79 0.25
C VAL A 181 -14.53 15.57 1.53
N ASP A 182 -15.57 15.76 2.32
CA ASP A 182 -15.43 16.32 3.65
C ASP A 182 -14.97 15.21 4.62
N CYS A 183 -13.87 15.49 5.32
CA CYS A 183 -13.26 14.59 6.30
C CYS A 183 -13.11 15.34 7.62
N LEU A 184 -13.44 14.69 8.73
CA LEU A 184 -13.18 15.27 10.05
C LEU A 184 -11.82 14.80 10.56
N HIS A 185 -10.92 15.74 10.79
CA HIS A 185 -9.68 15.50 11.52
C HIS A 185 -9.97 15.49 13.02
N LYS A 186 -9.97 14.30 13.61
CA LYS A 186 -10.50 14.10 14.97
C LYS A 186 -9.70 14.85 16.04
N GLU A 187 -8.38 14.87 15.91
CA GLU A 187 -7.48 15.47 16.89
C GLU A 187 -7.58 17.02 16.92
N THR A 188 -7.95 17.65 15.80
CA THR A 188 -8.15 19.10 15.71
C THR A 188 -9.62 19.51 15.79
N ASN A 189 -10.56 18.56 15.73
CA ASN A 189 -12.00 18.79 15.62
C ASN A 189 -12.38 19.70 14.44
N GLU A 190 -11.69 19.57 13.32
CA GLU A 190 -11.87 20.42 12.16
C GLU A 190 -12.24 19.62 10.92
N ILE A 191 -13.17 20.13 10.11
CA ILE A 191 -13.51 19.55 8.82
C ILE A 191 -12.48 20.01 7.79
N LEU A 192 -11.91 19.03 7.09
CA LEU A 192 -11.00 19.22 5.97
C LEU A 192 -11.73 18.84 4.68
N LYS A 193 -11.49 19.58 3.63
CA LYS A 193 -11.93 19.23 2.28
C LYS A 193 -10.74 18.61 1.54
N LEU A 194 -10.83 17.33 1.20
CA LEU A 194 -9.79 16.58 0.51
C LEU A 194 -10.22 16.27 -0.93
N ASP A 195 -9.28 16.32 -1.87
CA ASP A 195 -9.53 15.85 -3.24
C ASP A 195 -9.74 14.33 -3.23
N SER A 196 -10.86 13.87 -3.78
CA SER A 196 -11.26 12.47 -3.76
C SER A 196 -10.29 11.56 -4.53
N SER A 197 -9.54 12.10 -5.49
CA SER A 197 -8.58 11.33 -6.28
C SER A 197 -7.40 10.81 -5.45
N TYR A 198 -7.08 11.46 -4.33
CA TYR A 198 -6.05 11.00 -3.40
C TYR A 198 -6.57 9.99 -2.37
N LEU A 199 -7.88 9.79 -2.27
CA LEU A 199 -8.52 8.92 -1.27
C LEU A 199 -8.81 7.49 -1.78
N GLY A 200 -8.32 7.12 -2.96
CA GLY A 200 -8.54 5.79 -3.55
C GLY A 200 -8.07 4.63 -2.67
N PHE A 201 -7.09 4.84 -1.80
CA PHE A 201 -6.62 3.85 -0.84
C PHE A 201 -7.69 3.41 0.18
N LEU A 202 -8.69 4.25 0.47
CA LEU A 202 -9.80 3.90 1.37
C LEU A 202 -10.70 2.78 0.81
N GLN A 203 -10.63 2.52 -0.48
CA GLN A 203 -11.40 1.46 -1.14
C GLN A 203 -10.63 0.16 -1.30
N LYS A 204 -9.32 0.17 -1.05
CA LYS A 204 -8.47 -1.02 -1.11
C LYS A 204 -8.72 -1.95 0.09
N ASN A 205 -8.42 -3.23 -0.12
CA ASN A 205 -8.50 -4.26 0.90
C ASN A 205 -7.09 -4.69 1.35
N ALA A 206 -6.99 -5.50 2.38
CA ALA A 206 -5.71 -6.03 2.86
C ALA A 206 -4.92 -6.75 1.76
N SER A 207 -5.60 -7.50 0.89
CA SER A 207 -4.99 -8.23 -0.22
C SER A 207 -4.26 -7.34 -1.23
N ASP A 208 -4.63 -6.06 -1.36
CA ASP A 208 -3.95 -5.11 -2.26
C ASP A 208 -2.53 -4.75 -1.79
N TYR A 209 -2.21 -5.05 -0.54
CA TYR A 209 -0.93 -4.76 0.11
C TYR A 209 -0.14 -6.01 0.49
N MET A 210 -0.66 -7.19 0.17
CA MET A 210 0.02 -8.44 0.43
C MET A 210 0.99 -8.78 -0.69
N ASP A 211 1.97 -9.60 -0.37
CA ASP A 211 2.69 -10.32 -1.41
C ASP A 211 1.73 -11.33 -2.03
N ASP A 212 1.61 -11.34 -3.33
CA ASP A 212 0.68 -12.23 -4.04
C ASP A 212 1.24 -13.65 -4.24
N THR A 213 2.53 -13.84 -3.95
CA THR A 213 3.17 -15.16 -4.02
C THR A 213 3.03 -15.92 -2.72
N VAL A 214 2.72 -17.21 -2.83
CA VAL A 214 2.61 -18.10 -1.65
C VAL A 214 3.97 -18.29 -1.00
N CYS A 215 5.01 -18.53 -1.81
CA CYS A 215 6.37 -18.75 -1.34
C CYS A 215 7.35 -18.42 -2.48
N TYR A 216 8.07 -17.32 -2.35
CA TYR A 216 9.08 -16.92 -3.32
C TYR A 216 10.47 -16.98 -2.71
N PHE A 217 11.30 -17.88 -3.22
CA PHE A 217 12.75 -17.91 -2.94
C PHE A 217 13.50 -17.92 -4.25
N SER A 218 14.51 -17.05 -4.38
CA SER A 218 15.42 -17.11 -5.53
C SER A 218 16.14 -18.46 -5.56
N ILE A 219 16.27 -19.06 -6.74
CA ILE A 219 17.03 -20.30 -6.92
C ILE A 219 18.48 -20.18 -6.41
N SER A 220 19.03 -18.95 -6.42
CA SER A 220 20.37 -18.65 -5.91
C SER A 220 20.47 -18.61 -4.37
N GLU A 221 19.36 -18.67 -3.65
CA GLU A 221 19.30 -18.65 -2.19
C GLU A 221 18.98 -20.02 -1.59
N VAL A 222 18.52 -20.96 -2.44
CA VAL A 222 18.08 -22.29 -2.04
C VAL A 222 19.16 -23.31 -2.27
N SER A 223 19.41 -24.23 -1.32
CA SER A 223 20.31 -25.38 -1.45
C SER A 223 19.57 -26.67 -1.74
N ALA A 224 18.32 -26.84 -1.28
CA ALA A 224 17.52 -28.01 -1.55
C ALA A 224 15.99 -27.67 -1.50
N LEU A 225 15.21 -28.46 -2.22
CA LEU A 225 13.74 -28.44 -2.20
C LEU A 225 13.23 -29.88 -2.17
N THR A 226 12.26 -30.16 -1.29
CA THR A 226 11.44 -31.35 -1.38
C THR A 226 10.03 -30.93 -1.82
N MET A 227 9.49 -31.61 -2.83
CA MET A 227 8.14 -31.39 -3.34
C MET A 227 7.31 -32.67 -3.18
N GLN A 228 6.22 -32.57 -2.45
CA GLN A 228 5.21 -33.62 -2.35
C GLN A 228 3.89 -33.09 -2.90
N TYR A 229 3.27 -33.83 -3.79
CA TYR A 229 1.98 -33.49 -4.37
C TYR A 229 1.10 -34.72 -4.47
N HIS A 230 -0.12 -34.64 -3.97
CA HIS A 230 -1.17 -35.65 -4.12
C HIS A 230 -2.40 -35.02 -4.75
N GLY A 231 -2.73 -35.40 -5.98
CA GLY A 231 -3.87 -34.81 -6.66
C GLY A 231 -4.11 -35.38 -8.04
N SER A 232 -4.80 -34.61 -8.88
CA SER A 232 -5.06 -35.00 -10.27
C SER A 232 -4.58 -33.92 -11.23
N PHE A 233 -4.07 -34.36 -12.37
CA PHE A 233 -3.70 -33.51 -13.50
C PHE A 233 -4.02 -34.24 -14.81
N ASN A 234 -4.73 -33.58 -15.75
CA ASN A 234 -5.16 -34.16 -17.01
C ASN A 234 -5.90 -35.50 -16.84
N ASP A 235 -6.88 -35.52 -15.90
CA ASP A 235 -7.71 -36.70 -15.56
C ASP A 235 -6.92 -37.93 -15.03
N LYS A 236 -5.68 -37.73 -14.58
CA LYS A 236 -4.87 -38.77 -13.96
C LYS A 236 -4.51 -38.39 -12.54
N THR A 237 -4.55 -39.40 -11.66
CA THR A 237 -3.95 -39.22 -10.32
C THR A 237 -2.44 -39.10 -10.47
N ILE A 238 -1.86 -38.10 -9.82
CA ILE A 238 -0.42 -37.85 -9.78
C ILE A 238 0.00 -37.84 -8.31
N ASP A 239 1.04 -38.63 -8.03
CA ASP A 239 1.76 -38.62 -6.77
C ASP A 239 3.22 -38.25 -7.08
N ILE A 240 3.68 -37.15 -6.45
CA ILE A 240 5.04 -36.66 -6.54
C ILE A 240 5.64 -36.70 -5.14
N ASP A 241 6.85 -37.21 -5.03
CA ASP A 241 7.69 -37.19 -3.82
C ASP A 241 9.14 -37.06 -4.28
N ASP A 242 9.50 -35.84 -4.67
CA ASP A 242 10.79 -35.55 -5.29
C ASP A 242 11.66 -34.64 -4.45
N SER A 243 12.96 -34.91 -4.47
CA SER A 243 13.98 -34.08 -3.83
C SER A 243 14.90 -33.46 -4.87
N PHE A 244 15.16 -32.17 -4.72
CA PHE A 244 16.05 -31.40 -5.59
C PHE A 244 17.18 -30.80 -4.78
N THR A 245 18.37 -30.71 -5.39
CA THR A 245 19.51 -29.97 -4.85
C THR A 245 19.95 -28.91 -5.83
N PHE A 246 20.47 -27.83 -5.32
CA PHE A 246 20.82 -26.63 -6.09
C PHE A 246 22.26 -26.21 -5.77
N ASP A 247 23.06 -26.02 -6.80
CA ASP A 247 24.26 -25.21 -6.76
C ASP A 247 24.22 -24.26 -7.97
N ASP A 248 23.53 -23.16 -7.80
CA ASP A 248 23.32 -22.19 -8.87
C ASP A 248 24.62 -21.49 -9.29
N ALA A 249 25.58 -21.34 -8.37
CA ALA A 249 26.86 -20.74 -8.66
C ALA A 249 27.69 -21.60 -9.66
N SER A 250 27.58 -22.95 -9.59
CA SER A 250 28.19 -23.89 -10.55
C SER A 250 27.21 -24.32 -11.65
N THR A 251 25.96 -23.83 -11.62
CA THR A 251 24.86 -24.25 -12.50
C THR A 251 24.67 -25.76 -12.51
N THR A 252 24.79 -26.40 -11.33
CA THR A 252 24.63 -27.84 -11.14
C THR A 252 23.39 -28.10 -10.28
N TYR A 253 22.50 -28.93 -10.78
CA TYR A 253 21.24 -29.28 -10.15
C TYR A 253 21.09 -30.81 -10.09
N SER A 254 20.23 -31.28 -9.19
CA SER A 254 19.84 -32.69 -9.20
C SER A 254 18.34 -32.84 -8.89
N CYS A 255 17.78 -33.95 -9.39
CA CYS A 255 16.47 -34.43 -9.01
C CYS A 255 16.58 -35.89 -8.65
N ASN A 256 16.20 -36.28 -7.42
CA ASN A 256 16.30 -37.65 -6.90
C ASN A 256 17.70 -38.28 -7.11
N GLY A 257 18.76 -37.49 -6.92
CA GLY A 257 20.16 -37.91 -7.07
C GLY A 257 20.65 -37.99 -8.51
N LYS A 258 19.84 -37.69 -9.52
CA LYS A 258 20.28 -37.56 -10.91
C LYS A 258 20.72 -36.12 -11.15
N SER A 259 22.01 -35.91 -11.36
CA SER A 259 22.60 -34.59 -11.58
C SER A 259 22.54 -34.19 -13.05
N PHE A 260 22.39 -32.88 -13.30
CA PHE A 260 22.47 -32.23 -14.61
C PHE A 260 23.04 -30.82 -14.45
N ASN A 261 23.53 -30.22 -15.53
CA ASN A 261 24.21 -28.94 -15.48
C ASN A 261 24.00 -28.15 -16.78
N SER A 262 24.71 -27.02 -16.93
CA SER A 262 24.63 -26.17 -18.11
C SER A 262 24.95 -26.82 -19.44
N ASP A 263 25.64 -27.95 -19.44
CA ASP A 263 25.95 -28.74 -20.68
C ASP A 263 24.65 -29.43 -21.19
N ASP A 264 23.73 -29.73 -20.27
CA ASP A 264 22.40 -30.26 -20.57
C ASP A 264 21.40 -29.09 -20.72
N THR A 265 21.60 -28.21 -21.71
CA THR A 265 20.91 -26.92 -21.85
C THR A 265 19.39 -27.08 -21.81
N GLU A 266 18.79 -28.00 -22.58
CA GLU A 266 17.35 -28.21 -22.67
C GLU A 266 16.75 -28.66 -21.32
N LEU A 267 17.45 -29.57 -20.63
CA LEU A 267 17.04 -30.09 -19.33
C LEU A 267 17.12 -28.99 -18.23
N THR A 268 18.21 -28.23 -18.26
CA THR A 268 18.44 -27.13 -17.30
C THR A 268 17.43 -26.01 -17.50
N GLU A 269 17.10 -25.65 -18.73
CA GLU A 269 16.06 -24.66 -19.03
C GLU A 269 14.66 -25.14 -18.59
N ALA A 270 14.32 -26.40 -18.86
CA ALA A 270 13.06 -26.97 -18.41
C ALA A 270 12.96 -27.01 -16.88
N PHE A 271 14.05 -27.32 -16.19
CA PHE A 271 14.11 -27.28 -14.74
C PHE A 271 13.89 -25.84 -14.20
N LYS A 272 14.59 -24.86 -14.75
CA LYS A 272 14.44 -23.45 -14.36
C LYS A 272 13.02 -22.94 -14.63
N THR A 273 12.40 -23.35 -15.73
CA THR A 273 11.00 -23.04 -16.04
C THR A 273 10.06 -23.64 -14.99
N PHE A 274 10.27 -24.90 -14.60
CA PHE A 274 9.50 -25.53 -13.53
C PHE A 274 9.70 -24.80 -12.18
N TYR A 275 10.95 -24.48 -11.81
CA TYR A 275 11.22 -23.74 -10.57
C TYR A 275 10.57 -22.34 -10.57
N THR A 276 10.60 -21.66 -11.70
CA THR A 276 9.91 -20.37 -11.86
C THR A 276 8.40 -20.54 -11.63
N ALA A 277 7.79 -21.57 -12.19
CA ALA A 277 6.37 -21.86 -11.99
C ALA A 277 6.01 -22.14 -10.51
N LEU A 278 6.92 -22.77 -9.74
CA LEU A 278 6.77 -22.92 -8.29
C LEU A 278 6.78 -21.56 -7.57
N SER A 279 7.72 -20.70 -7.92
CA SER A 279 7.87 -19.38 -7.31
C SER A 279 6.74 -18.40 -7.68
N GLU A 280 6.00 -18.70 -8.75
CA GLU A 280 4.83 -17.92 -9.22
C GLU A 280 3.50 -18.44 -8.68
N ILE A 281 3.48 -19.43 -7.77
CA ILE A 281 2.25 -19.84 -7.12
C ILE A 281 1.72 -18.64 -6.35
N SER A 282 0.59 -18.08 -6.81
CA SER A 282 -0.01 -16.90 -6.21
C SER A 282 -1.37 -17.21 -5.60
N TYR A 283 -1.73 -16.48 -4.57
CA TYR A 283 -3.08 -16.51 -4.05
C TYR A 283 -3.96 -15.47 -4.75
N GLU A 284 -5.25 -15.78 -4.82
CA GLU A 284 -6.23 -14.94 -5.50
C GLU A 284 -6.92 -13.97 -4.54
N SER A 285 -7.05 -14.38 -3.29
CA SER A 285 -7.77 -13.60 -2.28
C SER A 285 -7.31 -13.96 -0.87
N LEU A 286 -7.62 -13.07 0.06
CA LEU A 286 -7.43 -13.27 1.49
C LEU A 286 -8.81 -13.35 2.15
N ASP A 287 -9.11 -14.45 2.84
CA ASP A 287 -10.34 -14.62 3.63
C ASP A 287 -10.01 -14.45 5.11
N THR A 288 -9.96 -13.21 5.56
CA THR A 288 -9.61 -12.86 6.93
C THR A 288 -10.64 -13.34 7.98
N SER A 289 -11.85 -13.72 7.54
CA SER A 289 -12.89 -14.26 8.40
C SER A 289 -12.79 -15.77 8.61
N ALA A 290 -12.01 -16.46 7.78
CA ALA A 290 -11.86 -17.90 7.87
C ALA A 290 -11.13 -18.34 9.13
N GLN A 291 -11.44 -19.56 9.57
CA GLN A 291 -10.67 -20.26 10.60
C GLN A 291 -9.80 -21.34 9.93
N ALA A 292 -8.65 -21.61 10.53
CA ALA A 292 -7.80 -22.71 10.08
C ALA A 292 -8.63 -24.03 9.99
N PRO A 293 -8.52 -24.76 8.88
CA PRO A 293 -9.22 -26.05 8.74
C PRO A 293 -8.74 -27.05 9.79
N ALA A 294 -9.62 -27.98 10.18
CA ALA A 294 -9.28 -29.04 11.13
C ALA A 294 -8.37 -30.10 10.49
N ASP A 295 -8.53 -30.34 9.20
CA ASP A 295 -7.66 -31.21 8.39
C ASP A 295 -6.63 -30.32 7.71
N THR A 296 -5.35 -30.60 7.96
CA THR A 296 -4.21 -29.87 7.44
C THR A 296 -3.31 -30.76 6.59
N GLU A 297 -3.79 -31.93 6.11
CA GLU A 297 -3.04 -32.76 5.17
C GLU A 297 -2.86 -31.99 3.85
N PRO A 298 -1.64 -31.67 3.43
CA PRO A 298 -1.41 -30.87 2.23
C PRO A 298 -1.60 -31.68 0.97
N ALA A 299 -2.27 -31.07 -0.03
CA ALA A 299 -2.27 -31.56 -1.41
C ALA A 299 -0.93 -31.27 -2.11
N LEU A 300 -0.32 -30.12 -1.78
CA LEU A 300 1.04 -29.77 -2.18
C LEU A 300 1.81 -29.34 -0.94
N ARG A 301 3.01 -29.89 -0.76
CA ARG A 301 4.01 -29.46 0.22
C ARG A 301 5.31 -29.15 -0.48
N LEU A 302 5.83 -27.97 -0.21
CA LEU A 302 7.14 -27.51 -0.66
C LEU A 302 7.98 -27.22 0.59
N GLU A 303 9.09 -27.93 0.76
CA GLU A 303 10.02 -27.69 1.85
C GLU A 303 11.37 -27.23 1.27
N TYR A 304 11.71 -25.97 1.50
CA TYR A 304 12.92 -25.33 1.04
C TYR A 304 13.98 -25.37 2.13
N THR A 305 15.20 -25.75 1.77
CA THR A 305 16.40 -25.56 2.60
C THR A 305 17.22 -24.44 1.98
N MET A 306 17.46 -23.39 2.73
CA MET A 306 18.20 -22.21 2.27
C MET A 306 19.71 -22.44 2.39
N LEU A 307 20.51 -21.60 1.73
CA LEU A 307 21.98 -21.65 1.82
C LEU A 307 22.53 -21.36 3.23
N ASP A 308 21.79 -20.59 4.04
CA ASP A 308 22.13 -20.31 5.44
C ASP A 308 21.75 -21.45 6.41
N GLY A 309 21.10 -22.49 5.90
CA GLY A 309 20.64 -23.64 6.65
C GLY A 309 19.26 -23.51 7.27
N SER A 310 18.56 -22.39 7.09
CA SER A 310 17.15 -22.25 7.47
C SER A 310 16.25 -23.11 6.57
N THR A 311 15.07 -23.46 7.07
CA THR A 311 14.05 -24.20 6.32
C THR A 311 12.75 -23.44 6.30
N HIS A 312 12.08 -23.46 5.15
CA HIS A 312 10.75 -22.86 4.96
C HIS A 312 9.81 -23.87 4.31
N VAL A 313 8.59 -23.93 4.79
CA VAL A 313 7.58 -24.87 4.32
C VAL A 313 6.37 -24.12 3.81
N ALA A 314 5.96 -24.42 2.59
CA ALA A 314 4.69 -23.96 2.04
C ALA A 314 3.77 -25.16 1.81
N ASP A 315 2.62 -25.17 2.47
CA ASP A 315 1.61 -26.21 2.35
C ASP A 315 0.33 -25.63 1.72
N LEU A 316 -0.18 -26.30 0.69
CA LEU A 316 -1.50 -26.04 0.12
C LEU A 316 -2.46 -27.13 0.55
N VAL A 317 -3.39 -26.80 1.45
CA VAL A 317 -4.41 -27.68 1.98
C VAL A 317 -5.72 -27.47 1.25
N LYS A 318 -6.38 -28.55 0.86
CA LYS A 318 -7.64 -28.46 0.10
C LYS A 318 -8.73 -27.70 0.86
N LYS A 319 -9.23 -26.61 0.26
CA LYS A 319 -10.39 -25.85 0.75
C LYS A 319 -11.68 -26.38 0.15
N ASP A 320 -11.69 -26.56 -1.15
CA ASP A 320 -12.77 -27.12 -1.95
C ASP A 320 -12.22 -27.76 -3.24
N ASP A 321 -13.07 -28.10 -4.20
CA ASP A 321 -12.64 -28.78 -5.44
C ASP A 321 -11.76 -27.90 -6.33
N ASN A 322 -11.76 -26.59 -6.16
CA ASN A 322 -11.07 -25.63 -7.04
C ASN A 322 -10.06 -24.75 -6.33
N THR A 323 -10.01 -24.82 -4.98
CA THR A 323 -9.18 -23.90 -4.20
C THR A 323 -8.48 -24.61 -3.04
N TYR A 324 -7.38 -24.01 -2.62
CA TYR A 324 -6.57 -24.44 -1.48
C TYR A 324 -6.40 -23.28 -0.49
N TRP A 325 -6.24 -23.62 0.78
CA TRP A 325 -5.69 -22.75 1.79
C TRP A 325 -4.16 -22.84 1.77
N ALA A 326 -3.48 -21.71 1.94
CA ALA A 326 -2.03 -21.69 2.08
C ALA A 326 -1.62 -21.64 3.56
N PHE A 327 -0.62 -22.42 3.91
CA PHE A 327 0.10 -22.36 5.18
C PHE A 327 1.58 -22.10 4.86
N ILE A 328 2.21 -21.22 5.61
CA ILE A 328 3.63 -20.93 5.53
C ILE A 328 4.27 -21.20 6.88
N ASP A 329 5.29 -22.04 6.92
CA ASP A 329 5.99 -22.45 8.14
C ASP A 329 5.03 -22.99 9.24
N GLY A 330 3.95 -23.65 8.80
CA GLY A 330 2.91 -24.20 9.67
C GLY A 330 1.82 -23.20 10.11
N GLU A 331 1.95 -21.92 9.75
CA GLU A 331 0.98 -20.88 10.10
C GLU A 331 -0.07 -20.71 9.00
N PHE A 332 -1.33 -20.63 9.40
CA PHE A 332 -2.47 -20.41 8.50
C PHE A 332 -2.49 -18.96 8.01
N THR A 333 -2.28 -18.74 6.71
CA THR A 333 -2.14 -17.40 6.12
C THR A 333 -3.45 -16.74 5.73
N HIS A 334 -4.60 -17.43 5.85
CA HIS A 334 -5.90 -17.00 5.31
C HIS A 334 -5.93 -16.81 3.78
N ALA A 335 -4.84 -17.11 3.10
CA ALA A 335 -4.72 -16.96 1.65
C ALA A 335 -5.39 -18.13 0.91
N VAL A 336 -6.05 -17.81 -0.19
CA VAL A 336 -6.75 -18.76 -1.06
C VAL A 336 -6.01 -18.87 -2.39
N VAL A 337 -5.55 -20.06 -2.72
CA VAL A 337 -4.88 -20.39 -3.98
C VAL A 337 -5.84 -21.16 -4.88
N ARG A 338 -5.96 -20.80 -6.15
CA ARG A 338 -6.76 -21.58 -7.10
C ARG A 338 -6.01 -22.79 -7.62
N GLN A 339 -6.73 -23.87 -7.86
CA GLN A 339 -6.18 -25.09 -8.50
C GLN A 339 -5.48 -24.77 -9.83
N ARG A 340 -5.99 -23.81 -10.61
CA ARG A 340 -5.36 -23.39 -11.87
C ARG A 340 -3.93 -22.81 -11.70
N ALA A 341 -3.56 -22.35 -10.52
CA ALA A 341 -2.18 -21.92 -10.26
C ALA A 341 -1.20 -23.12 -10.26
N LEU A 342 -1.70 -24.32 -10.01
CA LEU A 342 -0.92 -25.55 -10.11
C LEU A 342 -1.07 -26.25 -11.47
N SER A 343 -2.30 -26.30 -12.03
CA SER A 343 -2.66 -27.16 -13.16
C SER A 343 -2.98 -26.41 -14.46
N GLY A 344 -2.77 -25.08 -14.52
CA GLY A 344 -2.96 -24.29 -15.75
C GLY A 344 -1.83 -24.47 -16.76
N GLU A 345 -1.97 -23.85 -17.93
CA GLU A 345 -0.93 -23.75 -18.95
C GLU A 345 0.30 -23.02 -18.39
N ASP A 346 1.48 -23.56 -18.65
CA ASP A 346 2.77 -23.10 -18.14
C ASP A 346 2.86 -23.02 -16.60
N LYS A 347 1.99 -23.77 -15.88
CA LYS A 347 2.03 -23.85 -14.43
C LYS A 347 2.74 -25.10 -13.91
N VAL A 348 2.79 -25.24 -12.58
CA VAL A 348 3.64 -26.20 -11.87
C VAL A 348 3.58 -27.62 -12.42
N LEU A 349 2.39 -28.18 -12.58
CA LEU A 349 2.25 -29.61 -12.96
C LEU A 349 2.58 -29.86 -14.44
N GLU A 350 2.35 -28.90 -15.32
CA GLU A 350 2.71 -29.00 -16.72
C GLU A 350 4.23 -28.89 -16.90
N THR A 351 4.83 -27.84 -16.32
CA THR A 351 6.28 -27.60 -16.40
C THR A 351 7.07 -28.70 -15.71
N TYR A 352 6.60 -29.21 -14.57
CA TYR A 352 7.15 -30.38 -13.91
C TYR A 352 7.12 -31.63 -14.83
N THR A 353 5.96 -31.91 -15.47
CA THR A 353 5.82 -33.04 -16.36
C THR A 353 6.78 -32.97 -17.56
N ALA A 354 6.94 -31.75 -18.13
CA ALA A 354 7.89 -31.52 -19.23
C ALA A 354 9.32 -31.74 -18.78
N PHE A 355 9.72 -31.24 -17.62
CA PHE A 355 11.03 -31.44 -17.01
C PHE A 355 11.31 -32.93 -16.77
N GLN A 356 10.38 -33.65 -16.13
CA GLN A 356 10.56 -35.09 -15.83
C GLN A 356 10.74 -35.93 -17.10
N LYS A 357 10.02 -35.65 -18.15
CA LYS A 357 10.15 -36.33 -19.45
C LYS A 357 11.55 -36.16 -20.04
N LEU A 358 12.15 -34.98 -19.93
CA LEU A 358 13.53 -34.74 -20.37
C LEU A 358 14.56 -35.45 -19.47
N LEU A 359 14.35 -35.42 -18.15
CA LEU A 359 15.22 -36.09 -17.18
C LEU A 359 15.25 -37.61 -17.38
N GLU A 360 14.11 -38.23 -17.71
CA GLU A 360 14.02 -39.66 -18.06
C GLU A 360 14.72 -39.95 -19.37
N SER A 361 14.60 -39.08 -20.37
CA SER A 361 15.24 -39.25 -21.68
C SER A 361 16.77 -39.10 -21.62
N ALA A 362 17.25 -38.21 -20.77
CA ALA A 362 18.70 -38.02 -20.56
C ALA A 362 19.35 -39.17 -19.78
N ALA A 363 18.58 -39.99 -19.07
CA ALA A 363 19.03 -41.15 -18.30
C ALA A 363 19.00 -42.48 -19.09
N ALA A 364 18.43 -42.49 -20.29
CA ALA A 364 18.33 -43.65 -21.18
C ALA A 364 19.47 -43.66 -22.21
#